data_6818aa379476822629012790e1581469
#
_entry.id   6818aa379476822629012790e1581469
#
_cell.length_a   1.000
_cell.length_b   1.000
_cell.length_c   1.000
_cell.angle_alpha   90.00
_cell.angle_beta   90.00
_cell.angle_gamma   90.00
#
_symmetry.space_group_name_H-M   'P 1'
#
loop_
_entity.id
_entity.type
_entity.pdbx_description
1 polymer ?
#
loop_
_entity_poly.entity_id
_entity_poly.type
_entity_poly.pdbx_seq_one_letter_code
_entity_poly.pdbx_strand_id
1 'polypeptide(L)'
;MQLDSLTVHDQLLKAKQPSYDMVKLPPDITVLSSEQLAEMFTILTGWADYIATQLANAQIQERTLEKKLDRKVASLLVEKMGAKEKGDRVTLVKAQISMDEDVQDLEDRHHQAYVQRKAWEVMLQNQERDTTLVSREITRRTSDQRSFRKDYGTA
;
A
#
# COMPACT_ATOMS: atom_id res chain seq x y z
N MET A 1 -29.62 8.51 -4.52
CA MET A 1 -28.92 8.29 -3.24
C MET A 1 -27.45 8.62 -3.46
N GLN A 2 -27.07 9.89 -3.26
CA GLN A 2 -25.67 10.32 -3.29
C GLN A 2 -25.03 9.81 -2.00
N LEU A 3 -24.24 8.75 -2.09
CA LEU A 3 -23.30 8.39 -1.04
C LEU A 3 -22.25 9.51 -1.04
N ASP A 4 -22.25 10.30 0.02
CA ASP A 4 -21.25 11.34 0.24
C ASP A 4 -19.87 10.71 0.13
N SER A 5 -19.16 11.03 -0.95
CA SER A 5 -17.80 10.56 -1.23
C SER A 5 -16.81 10.92 -0.09
N LEU A 6 -17.15 11.91 0.72
CA LEU A 6 -16.42 12.32 1.93
C LEU A 6 -16.51 11.30 3.06
N THR A 7 -17.65 10.66 3.29
CA THR A 7 -17.85 9.67 4.38
C THR A 7 -17.12 8.36 4.10
N VAL A 8 -17.12 7.89 2.86
CA VAL A 8 -16.37 6.67 2.46
C VAL A 8 -14.86 6.91 2.55
N HIS A 9 -14.40 8.09 2.12
CA HIS A 9 -13.00 8.49 2.21
C HIS A 9 -12.53 8.61 3.67
N ASP A 10 -13.33 9.21 4.54
CA ASP A 10 -13.04 9.36 5.97
C ASP A 10 -13.00 8.02 6.73
N GLN A 11 -13.75 7.02 6.31
CA GLN A 11 -13.76 5.69 6.92
C GLN A 11 -12.58 4.83 6.47
N LEU A 12 -12.18 4.89 5.20
CA LEU A 12 -11.01 4.16 4.67
C LEU A 12 -9.69 4.67 5.26
N LEU A 13 -9.61 5.96 5.61
CA LEU A 13 -8.38 6.59 6.12
C LEU A 13 -8.13 6.36 7.61
N LYS A 14 -9.07 5.80 8.35
CA LYS A 14 -9.01 5.68 9.83
C LYS A 14 -8.77 4.25 10.34
N ALA A 15 -8.06 3.41 9.59
CA ALA A 15 -7.66 2.12 10.14
C ALA A 15 -6.79 2.32 11.38
N LYS A 16 -7.26 1.77 12.50
CA LYS A 16 -6.51 1.80 13.75
C LYS A 16 -5.39 0.77 13.68
N GLN A 17 -4.18 1.22 14.01
CA GLN A 17 -3.06 0.29 14.15
C GLN A 17 -3.40 -0.78 15.18
N PRO A 18 -3.09 -2.07 14.91
CA PRO A 18 -3.26 -3.14 15.89
C PRO A 18 -2.53 -2.81 17.19
N SER A 19 -3.12 -3.19 18.32
CA SER A 19 -2.54 -2.97 19.66
C SER A 19 -1.46 -3.97 20.04
N TYR A 20 -1.23 -4.97 19.20
CA TYR A 20 -0.23 -6.02 19.35
C TYR A 20 0.91 -5.82 18.35
N ASP A 21 2.09 -6.29 18.70
CA ASP A 21 3.27 -6.17 17.86
C ASP A 21 3.19 -7.02 16.60
N MET A 22 3.85 -6.57 15.54
CA MET A 22 4.01 -7.36 14.33
C MET A 22 4.90 -8.58 14.60
N VAL A 23 4.40 -9.76 14.32
CA VAL A 23 5.10 -11.02 14.54
C VAL A 23 5.83 -11.45 13.26
N LYS A 24 7.07 -11.91 13.43
CA LYS A 24 7.82 -12.57 12.36
C LYS A 24 7.60 -14.07 12.44
N LEU A 25 7.44 -14.70 11.29
CA LEU A 25 7.37 -16.16 11.21
C LEU A 25 8.67 -16.79 11.70
N PRO A 26 8.61 -17.86 12.53
CA PRO A 26 9.79 -18.66 12.82
C PRO A 26 10.27 -19.36 11.54
N PRO A 27 11.55 -19.76 11.48
CA PRO A 27 12.11 -20.46 10.31
C PRO A 27 11.34 -21.76 9.96
N ASP A 28 10.76 -22.42 10.97
CA ASP A 28 9.94 -23.59 10.83
C ASP A 28 8.60 -23.39 11.56
N ILE A 29 7.54 -23.17 10.78
CA ILE A 29 6.18 -23.00 11.33
C ILE A 29 5.53 -24.31 11.75
N THR A 30 6.09 -25.46 11.37
CA THR A 30 5.52 -26.78 11.68
C THR A 30 5.70 -27.15 13.16
N VAL A 31 6.64 -26.51 13.86
CA VAL A 31 6.87 -26.72 15.31
C VAL A 31 5.84 -26.00 16.19
N LEU A 32 5.09 -25.05 15.63
CA LEU A 32 4.09 -24.30 16.39
C LEU A 32 2.87 -25.18 16.69
N SER A 33 2.22 -24.96 17.84
CA SER A 33 0.93 -25.60 18.14
C SER A 33 -0.18 -25.05 17.25
N SER A 34 -1.31 -25.74 17.18
CA SER A 34 -2.48 -25.26 16.41
C SER A 34 -3.05 -23.97 16.99
N GLU A 35 -2.98 -23.77 18.30
CA GLU A 35 -3.39 -22.54 18.96
C GLU A 35 -2.45 -21.37 18.60
N GLN A 36 -1.14 -21.62 18.63
CA GLN A 36 -0.15 -20.62 18.22
C GLN A 36 -0.29 -20.22 16.75
N LEU A 37 -0.60 -21.18 15.87
CA LEU A 37 -0.86 -20.89 14.45
C LEU A 37 -2.12 -20.04 14.28
N ALA A 38 -3.20 -20.32 15.02
CA ALA A 38 -4.44 -19.55 14.95
C ALA A 38 -4.25 -18.12 15.48
N GLU A 39 -3.52 -17.95 16.59
CA GLU A 39 -3.15 -16.65 17.12
C GLU A 39 -2.30 -15.86 16.12
N MET A 40 -1.26 -16.50 15.59
CA MET A 40 -0.38 -15.89 14.59
C MET A 40 -1.15 -15.47 13.33
N PHE A 41 -2.07 -16.30 12.85
CA PHE A 41 -2.93 -15.98 11.70
C PHE A 41 -3.76 -14.72 11.96
N THR A 42 -4.34 -14.60 13.16
CA THR A 42 -5.13 -13.43 13.57
C THR A 42 -4.27 -12.16 13.59
N ILE A 43 -3.07 -12.24 14.18
CA ILE A 43 -2.11 -11.13 14.23
C ILE A 43 -1.70 -10.69 12.83
N LEU A 44 -1.30 -11.63 11.97
CA LEU A 44 -0.87 -11.34 10.62
C LEU A 44 -1.98 -10.72 9.78
N THR A 45 -3.21 -11.21 9.90
CA THR A 45 -4.37 -10.67 9.18
C THR A 45 -4.69 -9.24 9.63
N GLY A 46 -4.67 -8.97 10.94
CA GLY A 46 -4.90 -7.62 11.45
C GLY A 46 -3.85 -6.60 10.98
N TRP A 47 -2.58 -7.01 10.90
CA TRP A 47 -1.53 -6.17 10.34
C TRP A 47 -1.66 -6.01 8.81
N ALA A 48 -2.06 -7.04 8.07
CA ALA A 48 -2.30 -6.94 6.64
C ALA A 48 -3.38 -5.91 6.32
N ASP A 49 -4.49 -5.91 7.06
CA ASP A 49 -5.58 -4.93 6.90
C ASP A 49 -5.13 -3.50 7.18
N TYR A 50 -4.33 -3.30 8.25
CA TYR A 50 -3.76 -2.00 8.57
C TYR A 50 -2.81 -1.52 7.47
N ILE A 51 -1.87 -2.36 7.03
CA ILE A 51 -0.88 -2.04 5.99
C ILE A 51 -1.59 -1.74 4.66
N ALA A 52 -2.62 -2.52 4.29
CA ALA A 52 -3.41 -2.28 3.08
C ALA A 52 -4.08 -0.89 3.11
N THR A 53 -4.59 -0.47 4.27
CA THR A 53 -5.15 0.87 4.43
C THR A 53 -4.07 1.96 4.32
N GLN A 54 -2.89 1.76 4.91
CA GLN A 54 -1.77 2.71 4.76
C GLN A 54 -1.29 2.79 3.31
N LEU A 55 -1.27 1.67 2.60
CA LEU A 55 -0.96 1.65 1.16
C LEU A 55 -1.97 2.48 0.36
N ALA A 56 -3.27 2.31 0.61
CA ALA A 56 -4.31 3.09 -0.05
C ALA A 56 -4.14 4.60 0.22
N ASN A 57 -3.83 4.99 1.45
CA ASN A 57 -3.53 6.37 1.81
C ASN A 57 -2.32 6.91 1.04
N ALA A 58 -1.23 6.16 0.99
CA ALA A 58 -0.02 6.52 0.28
C ALA A 58 -0.26 6.68 -1.24
N GLN A 59 -1.07 5.81 -1.84
CA GLN A 59 -1.48 5.91 -3.24
C GLN A 59 -2.28 7.19 -3.53
N ILE A 60 -3.21 7.55 -2.64
CA ILE A 60 -4.01 8.76 -2.76
C ILE A 60 -3.10 10.00 -2.65
N GLN A 61 -2.17 10.00 -1.71
CA GLN A 61 -1.23 11.09 -1.51
C GLN A 61 -0.31 11.30 -2.72
N GLU A 62 0.29 10.23 -3.24
CA GLU A 62 1.13 10.25 -4.44
C GLU A 62 0.34 10.83 -5.63
N ARG A 63 -0.87 10.33 -5.89
CA ARG A 63 -1.70 10.79 -6.98
C ARG A 63 -2.17 12.24 -6.83
N THR A 64 -2.35 12.70 -5.60
CA THR A 64 -2.68 14.10 -5.31
C THR A 64 -1.51 15.01 -5.63
N LEU A 65 -0.28 14.62 -5.29
CA LEU A 65 0.92 15.37 -5.59
C LEU A 65 1.23 15.38 -7.10
N GLU A 66 1.07 14.23 -7.78
CA GLU A 66 1.18 14.14 -9.24
C GLU A 66 0.26 15.15 -9.94
N LYS A 67 -1.02 15.19 -9.57
CA LYS A 67 -1.98 16.15 -10.12
C LYS A 67 -1.63 17.61 -9.81
N LYS A 68 -1.07 17.89 -8.64
CA LYS A 68 -0.60 19.25 -8.29
C LYS A 68 0.58 19.65 -9.14
N LEU A 69 1.54 18.76 -9.34
CA LEU A 69 2.71 18.95 -10.20
C LEU A 69 2.28 19.21 -11.64
N ASP A 70 1.42 18.37 -12.21
CA ASP A 70 0.89 18.53 -13.57
C ASP A 70 0.21 19.89 -13.78
N ARG A 71 -0.62 20.31 -12.82
CA ARG A 71 -1.29 21.61 -12.88
C ARG A 71 -0.32 22.77 -12.81
N LYS A 72 0.70 22.69 -11.94
CA LYS A 72 1.72 23.73 -11.83
C LYS A 72 2.53 23.85 -13.11
N VAL A 73 2.99 22.73 -13.66
CA VAL A 73 3.72 22.67 -14.93
C VAL A 73 2.87 23.23 -16.09
N ALA A 74 1.60 22.83 -16.18
CA ALA A 74 0.69 23.33 -17.21
C ALA A 74 0.44 24.84 -17.09
N SER A 75 0.26 25.36 -15.87
CA SER A 75 0.09 26.80 -15.60
C SER A 75 1.32 27.61 -16.04
N LEU A 76 2.52 27.15 -15.65
CA LEU A 76 3.77 27.81 -16.04
C LEU A 76 4.02 27.73 -17.55
N LEU A 77 3.63 26.63 -18.18
CA LEU A 77 3.77 26.48 -19.62
C LEU A 77 2.89 27.51 -20.37
N VAL A 78 1.63 27.67 -19.95
CA VAL A 78 0.72 28.67 -20.54
C VAL A 78 1.25 30.09 -20.30
N GLU A 79 1.70 30.40 -19.10
CA GLU A 79 2.25 31.72 -18.74
C GLU A 79 3.49 32.05 -19.58
N LYS A 80 4.47 31.15 -19.64
CA LYS A 80 5.74 31.38 -20.33
C LYS A 80 5.59 31.36 -21.85
N MET A 81 4.68 30.56 -22.40
CA MET A 81 4.42 30.53 -23.85
C MET A 81 3.52 31.69 -24.30
N GLY A 82 2.58 32.14 -23.45
CA GLY A 82 1.73 33.29 -23.77
C GLY A 82 2.45 34.65 -23.76
N ALA A 83 3.59 34.74 -23.08
CA ALA A 83 4.38 35.96 -22.95
C ALA A 83 5.45 36.15 -24.03
N LYS A 84 5.66 35.16 -24.94
CA LYS A 84 6.77 35.18 -25.92
C LYS A 84 6.27 35.06 -27.36
N GLU A 85 6.90 35.81 -28.26
CA GLU A 85 6.68 35.73 -29.70
C GLU A 85 7.08 34.30 -30.24
N LYS A 86 6.37 33.86 -31.29
CA LYS A 86 6.58 32.60 -32.00
C LYS A 86 8.05 32.38 -32.39
N GLY A 87 8.79 31.63 -31.62
CA GLY A 87 10.17 31.29 -32.00
C GLY A 87 11.00 30.69 -30.88
N ASP A 88 10.69 30.95 -29.62
CA ASP A 88 11.43 30.33 -28.52
C ASP A 88 11.04 28.88 -28.30
N ARG A 89 12.05 28.08 -28.40
CA ARG A 89 11.95 26.63 -28.41
C ARG A 89 11.24 26.13 -27.17
N VAL A 90 10.18 25.34 -27.35
CA VAL A 90 9.45 24.61 -26.30
C VAL A 90 10.42 23.92 -25.32
N THR A 91 11.56 23.47 -25.82
CA THR A 91 12.64 22.86 -25.01
C THR A 91 13.23 23.83 -23.98
N LEU A 92 13.44 25.11 -24.36
CA LEU A 92 13.97 26.13 -23.43
C LEU A 92 12.96 26.44 -22.34
N VAL A 93 11.68 26.58 -22.69
CA VAL A 93 10.60 26.84 -21.74
C VAL A 93 10.45 25.66 -20.77
N LYS A 94 10.52 24.42 -21.26
CA LYS A 94 10.50 23.23 -20.39
C LYS A 94 11.69 23.19 -19.43
N ALA A 95 12.91 23.56 -19.91
CA ALA A 95 14.08 23.65 -19.04
C ALA A 95 13.95 24.74 -17.98
N GLN A 96 13.34 25.88 -18.31
CA GLN A 96 13.05 26.93 -17.33
C GLN A 96 11.99 26.53 -16.28
N ILE A 97 10.98 25.74 -16.69
CA ILE A 97 9.96 25.22 -15.78
C ILE A 97 10.58 24.19 -14.82
N SER A 98 11.47 23.32 -15.28
CA SER A 98 12.15 22.36 -14.41
C SER A 98 13.12 23.00 -13.41
N MET A 99 13.48 24.24 -13.58
CA MET A 99 14.29 25.03 -12.63
C MET A 99 13.45 25.89 -11.68
N ASP A 100 12.12 25.87 -11.82
CA ASP A 100 11.23 26.58 -10.91
C ASP A 100 11.23 25.92 -9.54
N GLU A 101 11.45 26.68 -8.48
CA GLU A 101 11.57 26.15 -7.10
C GLU A 101 10.31 25.41 -6.64
N ASP A 102 9.12 25.92 -7.01
CA ASP A 102 7.85 25.27 -6.66
C ASP A 102 7.68 23.93 -7.40
N VAL A 103 8.16 23.83 -8.65
CA VAL A 103 8.14 22.58 -9.42
C VAL A 103 9.08 21.57 -8.79
N GLN A 104 10.29 21.97 -8.43
CA GLN A 104 11.28 21.10 -7.76
C GLN A 104 10.77 20.62 -6.41
N ASP A 105 10.17 21.48 -5.58
CA ASP A 105 9.55 21.07 -4.31
C ASP A 105 8.43 20.04 -4.51
N LEU A 106 7.58 20.25 -5.52
CA LEU A 106 6.51 19.31 -5.83
C LEU A 106 7.03 17.98 -6.37
N GLU A 107 8.09 17.99 -7.20
CA GLU A 107 8.77 16.78 -7.69
C GLU A 107 9.38 15.99 -6.54
N ASP A 108 10.09 16.65 -5.63
CA ASP A 108 10.69 16.00 -4.45
C ASP A 108 9.64 15.39 -3.54
N ARG A 109 8.55 16.12 -3.28
CA ARG A 109 7.42 15.61 -2.47
C ARG A 109 6.70 14.44 -3.15
N HIS A 110 6.52 14.50 -4.46
CA HIS A 110 5.95 13.40 -5.22
C HIS A 110 6.86 12.17 -5.17
N HIS A 111 8.18 12.37 -5.30
CA HIS A 111 9.14 11.27 -5.18
C HIS A 111 9.12 10.64 -3.79
N GLN A 112 9.07 11.44 -2.73
CA GLN A 112 8.94 10.93 -1.34
C GLN A 112 7.65 10.12 -1.15
N ALA A 113 6.52 10.59 -1.69
CA ALA A 113 5.25 9.88 -1.63
C ALA A 113 5.32 8.55 -2.41
N TYR A 114 5.98 8.53 -3.57
CA TYR A 114 6.24 7.30 -4.33
C TYR A 114 7.05 6.28 -3.52
N VAL A 115 8.16 6.71 -2.90
CA VAL A 115 8.99 5.83 -2.07
C VAL A 115 8.19 5.26 -0.89
N GLN A 116 7.40 6.11 -0.22
CA GLN A 116 6.53 5.67 0.88
C GLN A 116 5.49 4.64 0.43
N ARG A 117 4.83 4.88 -0.71
CA ARG A 117 3.90 3.91 -1.30
C ARG A 117 4.57 2.57 -1.60
N LYS A 118 5.77 2.62 -2.19
CA LYS A 118 6.54 1.39 -2.49
C LYS A 118 6.92 0.62 -1.23
N ALA A 119 7.27 1.30 -0.15
CA ALA A 119 7.55 0.66 1.13
C ALA A 119 6.31 -0.08 1.67
N TRP A 120 5.13 0.56 1.66
CA TRP A 120 3.89 -0.09 2.09
C TRP A 120 3.50 -1.27 1.19
N GLU A 121 3.71 -1.16 -0.12
CA GLU A 121 3.44 -2.24 -1.08
C GLU A 121 4.28 -3.49 -0.76
N VAL A 122 5.58 -3.32 -0.53
CA VAL A 122 6.48 -4.44 -0.16
C VAL A 122 6.09 -5.02 1.20
N MET A 123 5.74 -4.18 2.18
CA MET A 123 5.28 -4.66 3.49
C MET A 123 4.01 -5.49 3.37
N LEU A 124 3.04 -5.05 2.57
CA LEU A 124 1.80 -5.80 2.34
C LEU A 124 2.08 -7.15 1.70
N GLN A 125 2.89 -7.20 0.64
CA GLN A 125 3.25 -8.44 -0.04
C GLN A 125 3.92 -9.45 0.90
N ASN A 126 4.82 -8.98 1.78
CA ASN A 126 5.44 -9.83 2.77
C ASN A 126 4.41 -10.36 3.78
N GLN A 127 3.52 -9.49 4.26
CA GLN A 127 2.48 -9.86 5.22
C GLN A 127 1.49 -10.88 4.64
N GLU A 128 1.07 -10.69 3.39
CA GLU A 128 0.18 -11.62 2.68
C GLU A 128 0.84 -12.97 2.45
N ARG A 129 2.13 -12.99 2.09
CA ARG A 129 2.91 -14.23 1.97
C ARG A 129 2.95 -14.98 3.29
N ASP A 130 3.26 -14.30 4.38
CA ASP A 130 3.37 -14.90 5.69
C ASP A 130 2.00 -15.43 6.18
N THR A 131 0.93 -14.68 5.98
CA THR A 131 -0.45 -15.10 6.23
C THR A 131 -0.82 -16.36 5.43
N THR A 132 -0.43 -16.40 4.15
CA THR A 132 -0.67 -17.55 3.28
C THR A 132 0.07 -18.80 3.76
N LEU A 133 1.30 -18.69 4.22
CA LEU A 133 2.07 -19.82 4.76
C LEU A 133 1.40 -20.40 6.00
N VAL A 134 1.00 -19.56 6.94
CA VAL A 134 0.28 -19.99 8.16
C VAL A 134 -1.06 -20.66 7.80
N SER A 135 -1.83 -20.06 6.90
CA SER A 135 -3.12 -20.60 6.44
C SER A 135 -2.97 -21.99 5.81
N ARG A 136 -1.94 -22.19 5.00
CA ARG A 136 -1.64 -23.49 4.37
C ARG A 136 -1.30 -24.56 5.42
N GLU A 137 -0.52 -24.21 6.44
CA GLU A 137 -0.16 -25.15 7.51
C GLU A 137 -1.39 -25.52 8.35
N ILE A 138 -2.27 -24.58 8.68
CA ILE A 138 -3.54 -24.86 9.35
C ILE A 138 -4.40 -25.81 8.50
N THR A 139 -4.51 -25.56 7.20
CA THR A 139 -5.29 -26.40 6.29
C THR A 139 -4.72 -27.81 6.19
N ARG A 140 -3.41 -27.96 6.09
CA ARG A 140 -2.71 -29.24 6.07
C ARG A 140 -3.06 -30.07 7.30
N ARG A 141 -2.92 -29.51 8.51
CA ARG A 141 -3.24 -30.21 9.77
C ARG A 141 -4.70 -30.63 9.86
N THR A 142 -5.61 -29.77 9.40
CA THR A 142 -7.04 -30.08 9.39
C THR A 142 -7.37 -31.24 8.44
N SER A 143 -6.67 -31.31 7.30
CA SER A 143 -6.84 -32.38 6.33
C SER A 143 -6.30 -33.73 6.87
N ASP A 144 -5.12 -33.68 7.50
CA ASP A 144 -4.50 -34.87 8.11
C ASP A 144 -5.40 -35.45 9.22
N GLN A 145 -5.99 -34.60 10.06
CA GLN A 145 -6.94 -35.03 11.10
C GLN A 145 -8.22 -35.68 10.53
N ARG A 146 -8.71 -35.17 9.39
CA ARG A 146 -9.91 -35.74 8.72
C ARG A 146 -9.61 -37.07 8.07
N SER A 147 -8.44 -37.27 7.46
CA SER A 147 -8.05 -38.57 6.91
C SER A 147 -7.89 -39.61 8.00
N PHE A 148 -7.24 -39.26 9.12
CA PHE A 148 -7.09 -40.15 10.27
C PHE A 148 -8.43 -40.64 10.85
N ARG A 149 -9.42 -39.71 10.95
CA ARG A 149 -10.78 -40.07 11.42
C ARG A 149 -11.53 -41.02 10.45
N LYS A 150 -11.30 -40.91 9.14
CA LYS A 150 -11.91 -41.78 8.15
C LYS A 150 -11.33 -43.20 8.20
N ASP A 151 -10.02 -43.33 8.41
CA ASP A 151 -9.33 -44.62 8.40
C ASP A 151 -9.56 -45.42 9.69
N TYR A 152 -9.85 -44.76 10.81
CA TYR A 152 -10.04 -45.41 12.12
C TYR A 152 -11.46 -45.28 12.69
N GLY A 153 -12.40 -44.62 12.00
CA GLY A 153 -13.76 -44.35 12.47
C GLY A 153 -14.84 -45.32 11.98
N THR A 154 -14.46 -46.39 11.26
CA THR A 154 -15.35 -47.49 10.82
C THR A 154 -14.97 -48.78 11.54
N ALA A 155 -15.20 -48.84 12.84
CA ALA A 155 -15.31 -50.09 13.58
C ALA A 155 -16.68 -50.14 14.27
#